data_2a11c06bcb4a411602abb5ae4dee745d
#
_entry.id   2a11c06bcb4a411602abb5ae4dee745d
#
_cell.length_a   1.000
_cell.length_b   1.000
_cell.length_c   1.000
_cell.angle_alpha   90.00
_cell.angle_beta   90.00
_cell.angle_gamma   90.00
#
_symmetry.space_group_name_H-M   'P 1'
#
loop_
_entity.id
_entity.type
_entity.pdbx_description
1 polymer ?
#
loop_
_entity_poly.entity_id
_entity_poly.type
_entity_poly.pdbx_seq_one_letter_code
_entity_poly.pdbx_strand_id
1 'polypeptide(L)'
;MNHFRLVETADADGILEFSHFDYDAPAGLWKKEAVIIRDCIKLNVFAQGSFSVFSDGLLHQPIYGDVCFLPPMKMHYGQVKKPMRIEYFQLDVGVRAFSGVPGGDELLGRLMAATAEKDSFLRPDAQSKETVLRLCGEVERAIQKKELALAFGKVIELFSFLDTLYRRSENRTGVAYSLRTVQVVRYVEEHFAEDVSMKQIAESLGISSSFLSRAFKKEIGVTIHEYLNRYRVLRAVELLKTHSVTESGYLCGFSDTSHFISVFKKHMNTTPKRYQTLIQ
;
A
#
# COMPACT_ATOMS: atom_id res chain seq x y z
N MET A 1 17.47 -0.88 9.98
CA MET A 1 16.40 -0.05 9.39
C MET A 1 16.90 1.37 9.35
N ASN A 2 17.17 1.87 8.16
CA ASN A 2 17.57 3.26 7.93
C ASN A 2 16.35 4.00 7.36
N HIS A 3 15.89 5.02 8.05
CA HIS A 3 14.74 5.84 7.65
C HIS A 3 15.18 7.29 7.55
N PHE A 4 14.92 7.91 6.40
CA PHE A 4 15.32 9.28 6.11
C PHE A 4 14.15 10.06 5.50
N ARG A 5 13.89 11.23 6.05
CA ARG A 5 12.93 12.17 5.45
C ARG A 5 13.69 13.12 4.53
N LEU A 6 13.32 13.14 3.25
CA LEU A 6 13.95 13.97 2.20
C LEU A 6 13.35 15.38 2.13
N VAL A 7 12.05 15.49 2.43
CA VAL A 7 11.33 16.77 2.40
C VAL A 7 10.48 16.87 3.66
N GLU A 8 10.69 17.89 4.46
CA GLU A 8 9.80 18.26 5.56
C GLU A 8 8.79 19.30 5.03
N THR A 9 7.56 18.86 4.84
CA THR A 9 6.43 19.75 4.54
C THR A 9 5.46 19.71 5.71
N ALA A 10 4.72 20.83 5.89
CA ALA A 10 3.73 20.97 6.95
C ALA A 10 2.50 20.08 6.72
N ASP A 11 2.30 19.57 5.50
CA ASP A 11 1.20 18.70 5.13
C ASP A 11 1.68 17.35 4.58
N ALA A 12 0.83 16.33 4.69
CA ALA A 12 1.12 14.97 4.23
C ALA A 12 1.26 14.87 2.70
N ASP A 13 0.71 15.82 1.95
CA ASP A 13 0.69 15.80 0.49
C ASP A 13 2.07 16.12 -0.13
N GLY A 14 2.95 16.79 0.64
CA GLY A 14 4.31 17.11 0.20
C GLY A 14 5.41 16.16 0.69
N ILE A 15 5.05 15.09 1.40
CA ILE A 15 6.02 14.15 1.99
C ILE A 15 6.83 13.44 0.90
N LEU A 16 8.15 13.36 1.11
CA LEU A 16 9.04 12.46 0.40
C LEU A 16 9.94 11.78 1.44
N GLU A 17 9.68 10.52 1.72
CA GLU A 17 10.43 9.71 2.67
C GLU A 17 11.10 8.54 1.96
N PHE A 18 12.35 8.27 2.32
CA PHE A 18 13.10 7.12 1.84
C PHE A 18 13.47 6.22 3.01
N SER A 19 13.28 4.92 2.85
CA SER A 19 13.66 3.93 3.86
C SER A 19 14.32 2.72 3.19
N HIS A 20 15.38 2.23 3.81
CA HIS A 20 16.03 0.97 3.46
C HIS A 20 15.77 -0.03 4.58
N PHE A 21 15.09 -1.11 4.26
CA PHE A 21 14.75 -2.19 5.18
C PHE A 21 15.62 -3.41 4.87
N ASP A 22 16.38 -3.85 5.86
CA ASP A 22 17.17 -5.08 5.83
C ASP A 22 17.06 -5.72 7.22
N TYR A 23 16.33 -6.83 7.32
CA TYR A 23 16.07 -7.49 8.60
C TYR A 23 15.57 -8.93 8.45
N ASP A 24 15.70 -9.71 9.54
CA ASP A 24 15.11 -11.04 9.63
C ASP A 24 13.62 -10.95 9.95
N ALA A 25 12.79 -11.33 9.01
CA ALA A 25 11.34 -11.32 9.15
C ALA A 25 10.85 -12.65 9.73
N PRO A 26 10.05 -12.64 10.84
CA PRO A 26 9.42 -13.84 11.36
C PRO A 26 8.32 -14.34 10.42
N ALA A 27 7.95 -15.62 10.55
CA ALA A 27 6.78 -16.14 9.85
C ALA A 27 5.50 -15.42 10.31
N GLY A 28 4.58 -15.18 9.39
CA GLY A 28 3.30 -14.52 9.65
C GLY A 28 3.00 -13.39 8.70
N LEU A 29 2.04 -12.56 9.07
CA LEU A 29 1.78 -11.31 8.35
C LEU A 29 2.95 -10.36 8.55
N TRP A 30 3.46 -9.85 7.44
CA TRP A 30 4.53 -8.90 7.41
C TRP A 30 4.10 -7.59 8.08
N LYS A 31 4.65 -7.36 9.29
CA LYS A 31 4.23 -6.37 10.29
C LYS A 31 2.75 -6.52 10.67
N LYS A 32 2.44 -6.86 11.91
CA LYS A 32 1.09 -6.83 12.47
C LYS A 32 0.37 -5.48 12.26
N GLU A 33 1.11 -4.45 11.90
CA GLU A 33 0.70 -3.06 11.69
C GLU A 33 0.62 -2.65 10.21
N ALA A 34 0.87 -3.56 9.28
CA ALA A 34 1.14 -3.24 7.89
C ALA A 34 -0.06 -3.26 6.94
N VAL A 35 -1.20 -2.81 7.39
CA VAL A 35 -2.09 -2.09 6.50
C VAL A 35 -1.88 -0.61 6.80
N ILE A 36 -0.76 -0.09 6.40
CA ILE A 36 -0.50 1.34 6.44
C ILE A 36 -1.19 1.93 5.23
N ILE A 37 -2.36 2.45 5.47
CA ILE A 37 -3.04 3.34 4.56
C ILE A 37 -2.44 4.71 4.77
N ARG A 38 -1.74 5.21 3.78
CA ARG A 38 -1.23 6.57 3.77
C ARG A 38 -1.82 7.33 2.60
N ASP A 39 -2.00 8.62 2.76
CA ASP A 39 -2.31 9.58 1.68
C ASP A 39 -1.12 9.79 0.74
N CYS A 40 -0.24 8.82 0.62
CA CYS A 40 0.94 8.92 -0.21
C CYS A 40 1.08 7.71 -1.13
N ILE A 41 1.74 7.93 -2.23
CA ILE A 41 2.21 6.89 -3.13
C ILE A 41 3.30 6.11 -2.39
N LYS A 42 3.24 4.79 -2.46
CA LYS A 42 4.30 3.93 -1.94
C LYS A 42 4.97 3.17 -3.08
N LEU A 43 6.27 3.35 -3.18
CA LEU A 43 7.12 2.58 -4.06
C LEU A 43 7.99 1.64 -3.21
N ASN A 44 7.91 0.33 -3.48
CA ASN A 44 8.83 -0.66 -2.92
C ASN A 44 9.65 -1.28 -4.04
N VAL A 45 10.96 -1.40 -3.83
CA VAL A 45 11.90 -2.09 -4.71
C VAL A 45 12.53 -3.22 -3.93
N PHE A 46 12.34 -4.46 -4.37
CA PHE A 46 12.75 -5.66 -3.63
C PHE A 46 14.16 -6.08 -4.00
N ALA A 47 15.05 -6.13 -3.00
CA ALA A 47 16.45 -6.52 -3.17
C ALA A 47 16.71 -7.96 -2.71
N GLN A 48 16.01 -8.45 -1.67
CA GLN A 48 16.17 -9.81 -1.19
C GLN A 48 14.92 -10.33 -0.48
N GLY A 49 14.69 -11.63 -0.56
CA GLY A 49 13.61 -12.35 0.11
C GLY A 49 12.58 -12.91 -0.86
N SER A 50 11.83 -13.91 -0.39
CA SER A 50 10.69 -14.49 -1.10
C SER A 50 9.50 -14.56 -0.17
N PHE A 51 8.61 -13.64 -0.29
CA PHE A 51 7.38 -13.52 0.50
C PHE A 51 6.19 -13.23 -0.41
N SER A 52 5.01 -13.27 0.12
CA SER A 52 3.81 -12.98 -0.65
C SER A 52 3.34 -11.56 -0.35
N VAL A 53 3.03 -10.79 -1.37
CA VAL A 53 2.40 -9.46 -1.25
C VAL A 53 1.05 -9.50 -1.95
N PHE A 54 0.03 -9.11 -1.24
CA PHE A 54 -1.30 -8.90 -1.80
C PHE A 54 -1.48 -7.44 -2.22
N SER A 55 -1.93 -7.23 -3.44
CA SER A 55 -2.37 -5.94 -3.95
C SER A 55 -3.36 -6.15 -5.11
N ASP A 56 -4.39 -5.33 -5.21
CA ASP A 56 -5.33 -5.29 -6.35
C ASP A 56 -6.03 -6.62 -6.68
N GLY A 57 -6.35 -7.43 -5.67
CA GLY A 57 -6.94 -8.76 -5.90
C GLY A 57 -5.96 -9.78 -6.47
N LEU A 58 -4.67 -9.47 -6.50
CA LEU A 58 -3.60 -10.34 -6.97
C LEU A 58 -2.62 -10.69 -5.85
N LEU A 59 -2.11 -11.91 -5.90
CA LEU A 59 -1.02 -12.38 -5.05
C LEU A 59 0.29 -12.35 -5.83
N HIS A 60 1.21 -11.54 -5.35
CA HIS A 60 2.53 -11.41 -5.93
C HIS A 60 3.55 -12.14 -5.07
N GLN A 61 4.56 -12.71 -5.72
CA GLN A 61 5.76 -13.22 -5.08
C GLN A 61 6.95 -12.43 -5.64
N PRO A 62 7.29 -11.29 -5.02
CA PRO A 62 8.38 -10.46 -5.49
C PRO A 62 9.68 -11.24 -5.45
N ILE A 63 10.52 -10.98 -6.43
CA ILE A 63 11.89 -11.44 -6.53
C ILE A 63 12.82 -10.23 -6.66
N TYR A 64 14.11 -10.47 -6.65
CA TYR A 64 15.14 -9.45 -6.85
C TYR A 64 14.81 -8.50 -8.00
N GLY A 65 14.81 -7.21 -7.72
CA GLY A 65 14.58 -6.13 -8.67
C GLY A 65 13.11 -5.90 -9.08
N ASP A 66 12.15 -6.67 -8.54
CA ASP A 66 10.74 -6.36 -8.74
C ASP A 66 10.37 -5.05 -8.04
N VAL A 67 9.40 -4.34 -8.61
CA VAL A 67 8.91 -3.05 -8.13
C VAL A 67 7.42 -3.16 -7.83
N CYS A 68 7.02 -2.62 -6.68
CA CYS A 68 5.61 -2.45 -6.33
C CYS A 68 5.31 -0.97 -6.17
N PHE A 69 4.44 -0.42 -7.01
CA PHE A 69 4.00 0.95 -6.97
C PHE A 69 2.53 1.00 -6.55
N LEU A 70 2.27 1.50 -5.36
CA LEU A 70 0.95 1.55 -4.75
C LEU A 70 0.46 3.00 -4.71
N PRO A 71 -0.61 3.32 -5.44
CA PRO A 71 -1.29 4.61 -5.32
C PRO A 71 -1.74 4.89 -3.87
N PRO A 72 -2.02 6.16 -3.54
CA PRO A 72 -2.65 6.49 -2.27
C PRO A 72 -3.89 5.65 -2.02
N MET A 73 -4.15 5.33 -0.77
CA MET A 73 -5.34 4.61 -0.31
C MET A 73 -5.47 3.17 -0.83
N LYS A 74 -4.45 2.63 -1.51
CA LYS A 74 -4.47 1.25 -1.97
C LYS A 74 -4.14 0.29 -0.83
N MET A 75 -5.02 -0.69 -0.61
CA MET A 75 -4.79 -1.70 0.40
C MET A 75 -3.84 -2.78 -0.11
N HIS A 76 -2.78 -3.00 0.65
CA HIS A 76 -1.82 -4.07 0.38
C HIS A 76 -1.30 -4.65 1.71
N TYR A 77 -0.86 -5.88 1.68
CA TYR A 77 -0.16 -6.50 2.81
C TYR A 77 0.76 -7.62 2.36
N GLY A 78 1.77 -7.88 3.18
CA GLY A 78 2.73 -8.95 2.95
C GLY A 78 2.55 -10.12 3.92
N GLN A 79 2.90 -11.31 3.48
CA GLN A 79 2.92 -12.52 4.29
C GLN A 79 4.24 -13.26 4.10
N VAL A 80 4.89 -13.60 5.21
CA VAL A 80 6.09 -14.42 5.24
C VAL A 80 5.70 -15.82 5.70
N LYS A 81 5.91 -16.84 4.86
CA LYS A 81 5.55 -18.23 5.19
C LYS A 81 6.52 -18.88 6.17
N LYS A 82 7.81 -18.55 6.07
CA LYS A 82 8.89 -19.05 6.96
C LYS A 82 9.80 -17.88 7.31
N PRO A 83 10.43 -17.87 8.48
CA PRO A 83 11.40 -16.83 8.82
C PRO A 83 12.46 -16.70 7.73
N MET A 84 12.75 -15.47 7.31
CA MET A 84 13.74 -15.18 6.27
C MET A 84 14.27 -13.76 6.35
N ARG A 85 15.44 -13.53 5.77
CA ARG A 85 15.96 -12.18 5.57
C ARG A 85 15.21 -11.53 4.40
N ILE A 86 14.78 -10.29 4.62
CA ILE A 86 14.10 -9.45 3.64
C ILE A 86 14.86 -8.15 3.50
N GLU A 87 15.13 -7.75 2.27
CA GLU A 87 15.74 -6.48 1.94
C GLU A 87 14.92 -5.77 0.85
N TYR A 88 14.57 -4.52 1.08
CA TYR A 88 13.87 -3.69 0.11
C TYR A 88 14.04 -2.21 0.40
N PHE A 89 13.96 -1.40 -0.65
CA PHE A 89 13.86 0.04 -0.57
C PHE A 89 12.40 0.46 -0.63
N GLN A 90 12.02 1.46 0.15
CA GLN A 90 10.69 2.05 0.16
C GLN A 90 10.79 3.56 0.03
N LEU A 91 9.98 4.12 -0.90
CA LEU A 91 9.73 5.55 -0.97
C LEU A 91 8.25 5.79 -0.68
N ASP A 92 7.98 6.67 0.25
CA ASP A 92 6.65 7.22 0.52
C ASP A 92 6.62 8.64 -0.06
N VAL A 93 5.76 8.86 -1.07
CA VAL A 93 5.74 10.07 -1.89
C VAL A 93 4.35 10.68 -1.87
N GLY A 94 4.23 11.86 -1.25
CA GLY A 94 2.98 12.63 -1.26
C GLY A 94 2.57 13.01 -2.68
N VAL A 95 1.29 13.13 -2.95
CA VAL A 95 0.77 13.43 -4.29
C VAL A 95 1.24 14.78 -4.84
N ARG A 96 1.70 15.69 -3.97
CA ARG A 96 2.26 16.99 -4.32
C ARG A 96 3.79 17.07 -4.18
N ALA A 97 4.45 15.96 -3.86
CA ALA A 97 5.89 15.96 -3.64
C ALA A 97 6.70 16.49 -4.85
N PHE A 98 6.14 16.37 -6.04
CA PHE A 98 6.75 16.86 -7.29
C PHE A 98 6.12 18.16 -7.82
N SER A 99 5.18 18.76 -7.07
CA SER A 99 4.64 20.07 -7.42
C SER A 99 5.76 21.11 -7.42
N GLY A 100 5.87 21.87 -8.52
CA GLY A 100 7.00 22.78 -8.75
C GLY A 100 8.18 22.16 -9.52
N VAL A 101 8.18 20.86 -9.77
CA VAL A 101 9.08 20.22 -10.73
C VAL A 101 8.41 20.26 -12.11
N PRO A 102 9.05 20.81 -13.15
CA PRO A 102 8.48 20.81 -14.49
C PRO A 102 8.11 19.37 -14.94
N GLY A 103 6.82 19.12 -15.24
CA GLY A 103 6.31 17.81 -15.62
C GLY A 103 6.18 16.79 -14.46
N GLY A 104 6.38 17.22 -13.22
CA GLY A 104 6.35 16.31 -12.04
C GLY A 104 4.96 15.77 -11.75
N ASP A 105 3.95 16.62 -11.76
CA ASP A 105 2.56 16.24 -11.51
C ASP A 105 2.04 15.30 -12.62
N GLU A 106 2.41 15.56 -13.87
CA GLU A 106 2.09 14.69 -15.01
C GLU A 106 2.78 13.32 -14.89
N LEU A 107 4.03 13.29 -14.43
CA LEU A 107 4.76 12.04 -14.19
C LEU A 107 4.06 11.17 -13.16
N LEU A 108 3.70 11.73 -12.00
CA LEU A 108 2.95 11.01 -10.97
C LEU A 108 1.58 10.58 -11.48
N GLY A 109 0.85 11.45 -12.17
CA GLY A 109 -0.45 11.15 -12.74
C GLY A 109 -0.39 9.96 -13.72
N ARG A 110 0.62 9.91 -14.60
CA ARG A 110 0.81 8.77 -15.52
C ARG A 110 1.12 7.47 -14.79
N LEU A 111 1.99 7.49 -13.78
CA LEU A 111 2.30 6.29 -12.99
C LEU A 111 1.07 5.77 -12.24
N MET A 112 0.28 6.67 -11.64
CA MET A 112 -0.96 6.30 -10.97
C MET A 112 -1.97 5.69 -11.95
N ALA A 113 -2.15 6.27 -13.14
CA ALA A 113 -3.02 5.72 -14.17
C ALA A 113 -2.53 4.35 -14.66
N ALA A 114 -1.23 4.20 -14.91
CA ALA A 114 -0.65 2.93 -15.34
C ALA A 114 -0.87 1.80 -14.31
N THR A 115 -0.75 2.08 -13.02
CA THR A 115 -1.01 1.08 -11.97
C THR A 115 -2.49 0.78 -11.76
N ALA A 116 -3.38 1.72 -12.08
CA ALA A 116 -4.82 1.47 -12.05
C ALA A 116 -5.30 0.58 -13.22
N GLU A 117 -4.69 0.75 -14.40
CA GLU A 117 -5.05 0.01 -15.61
C GLU A 117 -4.39 -1.37 -15.71
N LYS A 118 -3.16 -1.50 -15.22
CA LYS A 118 -2.35 -2.71 -15.39
C LYS A 118 -2.21 -3.52 -14.10
N ASP A 119 -1.19 -3.23 -13.35
CA ASP A 119 -0.84 -3.92 -12.10
C ASP A 119 0.05 -3.00 -11.27
N SER A 120 -0.14 -3.04 -9.96
CA SER A 120 0.76 -2.36 -9.01
C SER A 120 2.17 -2.96 -8.98
N PHE A 121 2.35 -4.18 -9.52
CA PHE A 121 3.64 -4.84 -9.60
C PHE A 121 4.21 -4.80 -11.02
N LEU A 122 5.49 -4.45 -11.08
CA LEU A 122 6.28 -4.47 -12.30
C LEU A 122 7.46 -5.44 -12.09
N ARG A 123 7.66 -6.33 -13.06
CA ARG A 123 8.83 -7.21 -13.14
C ARG A 123 9.72 -6.76 -14.29
N PRO A 124 10.70 -5.91 -14.04
CA PRO A 124 11.61 -5.44 -15.08
C PRO A 124 12.50 -6.57 -15.63
N ASP A 125 13.03 -6.40 -16.82
CA ASP A 125 14.12 -7.24 -17.34
C ASP A 125 15.41 -7.07 -16.52
N ALA A 126 16.40 -7.94 -16.75
CA ALA A 126 17.62 -7.97 -15.95
C ALA A 126 18.37 -6.62 -15.93
N GLN A 127 18.49 -5.94 -17.08
CA GLN A 127 19.17 -4.65 -17.17
C GLN A 127 18.40 -3.54 -16.44
N SER A 128 17.08 -3.55 -16.56
CA SER A 128 16.20 -2.59 -15.89
C SER A 128 16.20 -2.78 -14.38
N LYS A 129 16.26 -4.02 -13.87
CA LYS A 129 16.40 -4.33 -12.44
C LYS A 129 17.66 -3.71 -11.84
N GLU A 130 18.80 -3.90 -12.49
CA GLU A 130 20.06 -3.31 -12.05
C GLU A 130 19.98 -1.78 -12.05
N THR A 131 19.33 -1.18 -13.04
CA THR A 131 19.14 0.28 -13.10
C THR A 131 18.28 0.79 -11.95
N VAL A 132 17.16 0.13 -11.65
CA VAL A 132 16.27 0.51 -10.54
C VAL A 132 17.01 0.43 -9.20
N LEU A 133 17.70 -0.69 -8.94
CA LEU A 133 18.43 -0.89 -7.68
C LEU A 133 19.62 0.08 -7.55
N ARG A 134 20.32 0.36 -8.63
CA ARG A 134 21.39 1.37 -8.67
C ARG A 134 20.87 2.75 -8.31
N LEU A 135 19.72 3.15 -8.87
CA LEU A 135 19.10 4.44 -8.55
C LEU A 135 18.69 4.53 -7.08
N CYS A 136 18.09 3.48 -6.51
CA CYS A 136 17.80 3.42 -5.07
C CYS A 136 19.07 3.60 -4.23
N GLY A 137 20.15 2.90 -4.57
CA GLY A 137 21.44 3.06 -3.87
C GLY A 137 22.06 4.46 -4.07
N GLU A 138 21.83 5.12 -5.20
CA GLU A 138 22.26 6.51 -5.42
C GLU A 138 21.47 7.49 -4.56
N VAL A 139 20.15 7.31 -4.43
CA VAL A 139 19.31 8.07 -3.49
C VAL A 139 19.84 7.92 -2.06
N GLU A 140 20.06 6.68 -1.59
CA GLU A 140 20.56 6.41 -0.24
C GLU A 140 21.91 7.10 0.01
N ARG A 141 22.86 6.95 -0.92
CA ARG A 141 24.20 7.58 -0.79
C ARG A 141 24.13 9.10 -0.73
N ALA A 142 23.28 9.73 -1.54
CA ALA A 142 23.09 11.17 -1.54
C ALA A 142 22.50 11.67 -0.20
N ILE A 143 21.52 10.92 0.36
CA ILE A 143 20.97 11.20 1.67
C ILE A 143 22.04 11.11 2.77
N GLN A 144 22.83 10.03 2.78
CA GLN A 144 23.90 9.82 3.76
C GLN A 144 24.94 10.95 3.73
N LYS A 145 25.20 11.51 2.56
CA LYS A 145 26.09 12.68 2.36
C LYS A 145 25.38 14.01 2.63
N LYS A 146 24.09 14.02 2.97
CA LYS A 146 23.27 15.23 3.14
C LYS A 146 23.12 16.08 1.88
N GLU A 147 23.28 15.47 0.71
CA GLU A 147 23.11 16.08 -0.60
C GLU A 147 21.62 15.98 -1.06
N LEU A 148 20.72 16.63 -0.30
CA LEU A 148 19.27 16.44 -0.45
C LEU A 148 18.73 16.79 -1.84
N ALA A 149 19.27 17.85 -2.48
CA ALA A 149 18.88 18.22 -3.85
C ALA A 149 19.26 17.13 -4.86
N LEU A 150 20.42 16.49 -4.68
CA LEU A 150 20.86 15.38 -5.51
C LEU A 150 19.97 14.13 -5.24
N ALA A 151 19.67 13.83 -3.99
CA ALA A 151 18.76 12.73 -3.63
C ALA A 151 17.39 12.91 -4.29
N PHE A 152 16.82 14.10 -4.21
CA PHE A 152 15.54 14.44 -4.85
C PHE A 152 15.61 14.27 -6.38
N GLY A 153 16.66 14.79 -7.03
CA GLY A 153 16.89 14.58 -8.46
C GLY A 153 16.95 13.10 -8.85
N LYS A 154 17.59 12.26 -8.02
CA LYS A 154 17.66 10.81 -8.23
C LYS A 154 16.29 10.11 -8.05
N VAL A 155 15.45 10.60 -7.15
CA VAL A 155 14.07 10.12 -7.03
C VAL A 155 13.28 10.43 -8.30
N ILE A 156 13.39 11.64 -8.84
CA ILE A 156 12.73 12.02 -10.11
C ILE A 156 13.23 11.14 -11.27
N GLU A 157 14.54 10.88 -11.34
CA GLU A 157 15.14 9.99 -12.34
C GLU A 157 14.56 8.56 -12.23
N LEU A 158 14.46 8.02 -11.01
CA LEU A 158 13.87 6.72 -10.73
C LEU A 158 12.41 6.68 -11.20
N PHE A 159 11.59 7.65 -10.83
CA PHE A 159 10.18 7.71 -11.22
C PHE A 159 10.00 7.85 -12.73
N SER A 160 10.82 8.64 -13.40
CA SER A 160 10.82 8.79 -14.85
C SER A 160 11.19 7.48 -15.55
N PHE A 161 12.16 6.75 -15.01
CA PHE A 161 12.53 5.43 -15.50
C PHE A 161 11.39 4.43 -15.32
N LEU A 162 10.76 4.42 -14.15
CA LEU A 162 9.60 3.55 -13.88
C LEU A 162 8.41 3.87 -14.80
N ASP A 163 8.10 5.13 -15.07
CA ASP A 163 7.06 5.51 -16.05
C ASP A 163 7.36 4.89 -17.43
N THR A 164 8.62 4.89 -17.84
CA THR A 164 9.03 4.25 -19.11
C THR A 164 8.81 2.73 -19.07
N LEU A 165 9.16 2.08 -17.97
CA LEU A 165 8.97 0.64 -17.79
C LEU A 165 7.48 0.26 -17.75
N TYR A 166 6.65 1.00 -16.99
CA TYR A 166 5.21 0.75 -16.93
C TYR A 166 4.53 0.92 -18.28
N ARG A 167 4.93 1.90 -19.09
CA ARG A 167 4.41 2.08 -20.45
C ARG A 167 4.73 0.90 -21.38
N ARG A 168 5.90 0.28 -21.20
CA ARG A 168 6.34 -0.89 -22.00
C ARG A 168 5.80 -2.23 -21.49
N SER A 169 5.37 -2.28 -20.24
CA SER A 169 4.90 -3.53 -19.62
C SER A 169 3.53 -3.93 -20.15
N GLU A 170 3.42 -5.16 -20.67
CA GLU A 170 2.16 -5.76 -21.13
C GLU A 170 1.58 -6.78 -20.15
N ASN A 171 2.37 -7.25 -19.16
CA ASN A 171 2.04 -8.42 -18.36
C ASN A 171 1.72 -8.10 -16.90
N ARG A 172 0.66 -8.74 -16.38
CA ARG A 172 0.40 -8.87 -14.94
C ARG A 172 1.40 -9.86 -14.33
N THR A 173 2.07 -9.47 -13.26
CA THR A 173 3.08 -10.31 -12.57
C THR A 173 2.50 -11.16 -11.44
N GLY A 174 1.25 -10.89 -11.05
CA GLY A 174 0.58 -11.57 -9.94
C GLY A 174 -0.18 -12.83 -10.37
N VAL A 175 -0.28 -13.78 -9.46
CA VAL A 175 -1.19 -14.92 -9.60
C VAL A 175 -2.57 -14.48 -9.14
N ALA A 176 -3.56 -14.61 -10.01
CA ALA A 176 -4.93 -14.26 -9.66
C ALA A 176 -5.41 -15.10 -8.46
N TYR A 177 -6.06 -14.44 -7.52
CA TYR A 177 -6.82 -15.12 -6.49
C TYR A 177 -7.95 -15.93 -7.09
N SER A 178 -8.48 -16.86 -6.30
CA SER A 178 -9.71 -17.53 -6.70
C SER A 178 -10.80 -16.47 -7.01
N LEU A 179 -11.61 -16.74 -8.02
CA LEU A 179 -12.71 -15.85 -8.39
C LEU A 179 -13.58 -15.49 -7.16
N ARG A 180 -13.76 -16.44 -6.24
CA ARG A 180 -14.51 -16.24 -4.99
C ARG A 180 -13.87 -15.20 -4.08
N THR A 181 -12.57 -15.25 -3.89
CA THR A 181 -11.84 -14.27 -3.07
C THR A 181 -11.94 -12.87 -3.69
N VAL A 182 -11.79 -12.75 -5.01
CA VAL A 182 -11.98 -11.48 -5.72
C VAL A 182 -13.41 -10.95 -5.56
N GLN A 183 -14.41 -11.82 -5.66
CA GLN A 183 -15.82 -11.44 -5.46
C GLN A 183 -16.09 -10.94 -4.03
N VAL A 184 -15.51 -11.60 -3.01
CA VAL A 184 -15.62 -11.14 -1.61
C VAL A 184 -14.98 -9.76 -1.42
N VAL A 185 -13.77 -9.57 -1.96
CA VAL A 185 -13.07 -8.28 -1.91
C VAL A 185 -13.95 -7.19 -2.52
N ARG A 186 -14.44 -7.41 -3.74
CA ARG A 186 -15.32 -6.46 -4.44
C ARG A 186 -16.61 -6.19 -3.65
N TYR A 187 -17.25 -7.22 -3.14
CA TYR A 187 -18.46 -7.06 -2.31
C TYR A 187 -18.20 -6.18 -1.07
N VAL A 188 -17.09 -6.42 -0.38
CA VAL A 188 -16.70 -5.58 0.77
C VAL A 188 -16.44 -4.14 0.36
N GLU A 189 -15.77 -3.92 -0.75
CA GLU A 189 -15.46 -2.57 -1.27
C GLU A 189 -16.71 -1.80 -1.71
N GLU A 190 -17.71 -2.49 -2.24
CA GLU A 190 -18.98 -1.90 -2.69
C GLU A 190 -19.95 -1.65 -1.52
N HIS A 191 -19.93 -2.49 -0.47
CA HIS A 191 -20.91 -2.49 0.62
C HIS A 191 -20.32 -2.16 2.01
N PHE A 192 -19.10 -1.65 2.10
CA PHE A 192 -18.40 -1.45 3.39
C PHE A 192 -19.17 -0.60 4.39
N ALA A 193 -19.98 0.36 3.93
CA ALA A 193 -20.77 1.25 4.77
C ALA A 193 -22.05 0.61 5.32
N GLU A 194 -22.43 -0.55 4.79
CA GLU A 194 -23.64 -1.29 5.17
C GLU A 194 -23.36 -2.29 6.30
N ASP A 195 -24.43 -2.91 6.84
CA ASP A 195 -24.30 -4.02 7.78
C ASP A 195 -23.98 -5.32 7.02
N VAL A 196 -22.69 -5.52 6.75
CA VAL A 196 -22.20 -6.66 5.98
C VAL A 196 -22.10 -7.90 6.86
N SER A 197 -22.93 -8.90 6.60
CA SER A 197 -22.84 -10.19 7.27
C SER A 197 -22.15 -11.25 6.42
N MET A 198 -21.39 -12.13 7.07
CA MET A 198 -20.77 -13.31 6.44
C MET A 198 -21.78 -14.21 5.72
N LYS A 199 -23.02 -14.27 6.25
CA LYS A 199 -24.10 -15.07 5.70
C LYS A 199 -24.52 -14.51 4.34
N GLN A 200 -24.78 -13.21 4.24
CA GLN A 200 -25.13 -12.54 2.99
C GLN A 200 -24.09 -12.75 1.89
N ILE A 201 -22.79 -12.56 2.21
CA ILE A 201 -21.72 -12.78 1.25
C ILE A 201 -21.69 -14.24 0.79
N ALA A 202 -21.81 -15.19 1.72
CA ALA A 202 -21.78 -16.61 1.38
C ALA A 202 -22.98 -17.04 0.52
N GLU A 203 -24.16 -16.53 0.84
CA GLU A 203 -25.41 -16.77 0.08
C GLU A 203 -25.31 -16.20 -1.36
N SER A 204 -24.78 -15.00 -1.51
CA SER A 204 -24.59 -14.40 -2.86
C SER A 204 -23.62 -15.20 -3.73
N LEU A 205 -22.72 -15.97 -3.13
CA LEU A 205 -21.74 -16.81 -3.82
C LEU A 205 -22.16 -18.31 -3.90
N GLY A 206 -23.32 -18.66 -3.35
CA GLY A 206 -23.81 -20.05 -3.37
C GLY A 206 -22.96 -21.04 -2.56
N ILE A 207 -22.30 -20.60 -1.49
CA ILE A 207 -21.40 -21.42 -0.67
C ILE A 207 -21.69 -21.27 0.83
N SER A 208 -21.15 -22.17 1.65
CA SER A 208 -21.30 -22.04 3.11
C SER A 208 -20.37 -20.97 3.69
N SER A 209 -20.84 -20.24 4.72
CA SER A 209 -20.05 -19.21 5.40
C SER A 209 -18.75 -19.77 6.01
N SER A 210 -18.75 -21.01 6.47
CA SER A 210 -17.57 -21.67 7.05
C SER A 210 -16.52 -22.01 5.98
N PHE A 211 -16.93 -22.41 4.79
CA PHE A 211 -16.02 -22.62 3.66
C PHE A 211 -15.42 -21.28 3.20
N LEU A 212 -16.28 -20.28 3.01
CA LEU A 212 -15.86 -18.94 2.60
C LEU A 212 -14.83 -18.34 3.55
N SER A 213 -15.10 -18.39 4.87
CA SER A 213 -14.19 -17.87 5.90
C SER A 213 -12.82 -18.52 5.85
N ARG A 214 -12.78 -19.86 5.70
CA ARG A 214 -11.50 -20.60 5.63
C ARG A 214 -10.74 -20.31 4.36
N ALA A 215 -11.43 -20.32 3.21
CA ALA A 215 -10.82 -20.05 1.90
C ALA A 215 -10.24 -18.64 1.86
N PHE A 216 -11.03 -17.63 2.23
CA PHE A 216 -10.60 -16.24 2.27
C PHE A 216 -9.39 -16.05 3.21
N LYS A 217 -9.47 -16.56 4.44
CA LYS A 217 -8.35 -16.45 5.39
C LYS A 217 -7.08 -17.17 4.89
N LYS A 218 -7.24 -18.28 4.19
CA LYS A 218 -6.10 -19.03 3.61
C LYS A 218 -5.41 -18.23 2.51
N GLU A 219 -6.17 -17.56 1.66
CA GLU A 219 -5.65 -16.78 0.52
C GLU A 219 -5.19 -15.38 0.95
N ILE A 220 -6.01 -14.68 1.73
CA ILE A 220 -5.82 -13.27 2.13
C ILE A 220 -4.99 -13.14 3.43
N GLY A 221 -4.94 -14.17 4.26
CA GLY A 221 -4.20 -14.16 5.52
C GLY A 221 -4.97 -13.57 6.71
N VAL A 222 -6.08 -12.86 6.46
CA VAL A 222 -6.96 -12.29 7.51
C VAL A 222 -8.41 -12.74 7.32
N THR A 223 -9.23 -12.56 8.35
CA THR A 223 -10.66 -12.83 8.21
C THR A 223 -11.37 -11.77 7.38
N ILE A 224 -12.53 -12.10 6.79
CA ILE A 224 -13.34 -11.12 6.04
C ILE A 224 -13.75 -9.93 6.93
N HIS A 225 -14.09 -10.17 8.19
CA HIS A 225 -14.41 -9.12 9.15
C HIS A 225 -13.21 -8.20 9.43
N GLU A 226 -12.03 -8.76 9.58
CA GLU A 226 -10.81 -7.98 9.74
C GLU A 226 -10.50 -7.17 8.47
N TYR A 227 -10.73 -7.75 7.28
CA TYR A 227 -10.59 -7.07 6.00
C TYR A 227 -11.57 -5.89 5.89
N LEU A 228 -12.86 -6.12 6.18
CA LEU A 228 -13.90 -5.08 6.21
C LEU A 228 -13.53 -3.94 7.16
N ASN A 229 -13.12 -4.25 8.39
CA ASN A 229 -12.73 -3.23 9.36
C ASN A 229 -11.53 -2.38 8.88
N ARG A 230 -10.55 -3.00 8.25
CA ARG A 230 -9.42 -2.30 7.65
C ARG A 230 -9.88 -1.38 6.53
N TYR A 231 -10.74 -1.86 5.66
CA TYR A 231 -11.29 -1.07 4.56
C TYR A 231 -12.12 0.13 5.08
N ARG A 232 -12.94 -0.09 6.12
CA ARG A 232 -13.69 1.00 6.80
C ARG A 232 -12.76 2.08 7.39
N VAL A 233 -11.68 1.66 8.05
CA VAL A 233 -10.68 2.60 8.58
C VAL A 233 -10.02 3.39 7.44
N LEU A 234 -9.72 2.74 6.32
CA LEU A 234 -9.22 3.37 5.11
C LEU A 234 -10.14 4.50 4.64
N ARG A 235 -11.41 4.18 4.49
CA ARG A 235 -12.40 5.18 4.05
C ARG A 235 -12.62 6.28 5.08
N ALA A 236 -12.52 5.96 6.38
CA ALA A 236 -12.64 6.95 7.45
C ALA A 236 -11.49 7.97 7.44
N VAL A 237 -10.29 7.60 7.04
CA VAL A 237 -9.14 8.52 6.89
C VAL A 237 -9.48 9.66 5.92
N GLU A 238 -10.11 9.35 4.78
CA GLU A 238 -10.56 10.37 3.82
C GLU A 238 -11.64 11.27 4.41
N LEU A 239 -12.64 10.67 5.07
CA LEU A 239 -13.75 11.41 5.63
C LEU A 239 -13.32 12.33 6.79
N LEU A 240 -12.29 11.98 7.55
CA LEU A 240 -11.75 12.80 8.63
C LEU A 240 -11.17 14.14 8.16
N LYS A 241 -10.91 14.32 6.86
CA LYS A 241 -10.51 15.61 6.28
C LYS A 241 -11.63 16.64 6.33
N THR A 242 -12.90 16.20 6.24
CA THR A 242 -14.07 17.08 6.08
C THR A 242 -15.20 16.82 7.09
N HIS A 243 -15.18 15.71 7.80
CA HIS A 243 -16.23 15.30 8.74
C HIS A 243 -15.69 15.15 10.15
N SER A 244 -16.58 15.22 11.14
CA SER A 244 -16.25 14.91 12.53
C SER A 244 -15.87 13.43 12.69
N VAL A 245 -15.20 13.09 13.80
CA VAL A 245 -14.84 11.70 14.13
C VAL A 245 -16.07 10.80 14.16
N THR A 246 -17.15 11.26 14.78
CA THR A 246 -18.40 10.50 14.90
C THR A 246 -19.05 10.26 13.55
N GLU A 247 -19.20 11.30 12.74
CA GLU A 247 -19.76 11.21 11.38
C GLU A 247 -18.93 10.28 10.49
N SER A 248 -17.61 10.43 10.51
CA SER A 248 -16.70 9.56 9.74
C SER A 248 -16.88 8.09 10.10
N GLY A 249 -17.05 7.78 11.39
CA GLY A 249 -17.31 6.41 11.84
C GLY A 249 -18.64 5.86 11.29
N TYR A 250 -19.72 6.62 11.40
CA TYR A 250 -21.03 6.20 10.90
C TYR A 250 -21.06 6.07 9.38
N LEU A 251 -20.50 7.01 8.65
CA LEU A 251 -20.42 6.96 7.18
C LEU A 251 -19.58 5.77 6.68
N CYS A 252 -18.68 5.26 7.50
CA CYS A 252 -17.92 4.05 7.20
C CYS A 252 -18.58 2.75 7.71
N GLY A 253 -19.81 2.80 8.20
CA GLY A 253 -20.58 1.62 8.60
C GLY A 253 -20.25 1.10 10.01
N PHE A 254 -19.63 1.90 10.87
CA PHE A 254 -19.53 1.58 12.29
C PHE A 254 -20.81 2.00 13.02
N SER A 255 -21.43 1.05 13.70
CA SER A 255 -22.65 1.31 14.48
C SER A 255 -22.38 2.04 15.81
N ASP A 256 -21.14 2.06 16.25
CA ASP A 256 -20.71 2.65 17.53
C ASP A 256 -19.36 3.37 17.38
N THR A 257 -19.31 4.60 17.89
CA THR A 257 -18.11 5.46 17.84
C THR A 257 -16.96 4.88 18.66
N SER A 258 -17.23 4.23 19.80
CA SER A 258 -16.18 3.64 20.65
C SER A 258 -15.52 2.45 19.94
N HIS A 259 -16.33 1.61 19.28
CA HIS A 259 -15.82 0.54 18.42
C HIS A 259 -14.98 1.10 17.26
N PHE A 260 -15.48 2.14 16.57
CA PHE A 260 -14.72 2.82 15.52
C PHE A 260 -13.35 3.31 16.03
N ILE A 261 -13.32 4.05 17.16
CA ILE A 261 -12.06 4.57 17.73
C ILE A 261 -11.10 3.45 18.07
N SER A 262 -11.59 2.34 18.64
CA SER A 262 -10.79 1.16 18.99
C SER A 262 -10.17 0.52 17.74
N VAL A 263 -10.98 0.28 16.71
CA VAL A 263 -10.54 -0.33 15.44
C VAL A 263 -9.57 0.60 14.71
N PHE A 264 -9.87 1.90 14.65
CA PHE A 264 -8.99 2.89 14.04
C PHE A 264 -7.62 2.94 14.75
N LYS A 265 -7.62 3.00 16.11
CA LYS A 265 -6.37 3.00 16.88
C LYS A 265 -5.56 1.71 16.66
N LYS A 266 -6.24 0.57 16.57
CA LYS A 266 -5.58 -0.72 16.28
C LYS A 266 -4.83 -0.71 14.94
N HIS A 267 -5.40 -0.06 13.90
CA HIS A 267 -4.84 -0.08 12.54
C HIS A 267 -3.93 1.11 12.24
N MET A 268 -4.19 2.27 12.84
CA MET A 268 -3.46 3.52 12.56
C MET A 268 -2.46 3.90 13.66
N ASN A 269 -2.36 3.13 14.77
CA ASN A 269 -1.53 3.43 15.94
C ASN A 269 -1.78 4.81 16.58
N THR A 270 -2.89 5.46 16.21
CA THR A 270 -3.32 6.75 16.73
C THR A 270 -4.84 6.80 16.79
N THR A 271 -5.40 7.70 17.58
CA THR A 271 -6.86 7.89 17.61
C THR A 271 -7.32 8.71 16.40
N PRO A 272 -8.60 8.56 15.94
CA PRO A 272 -9.14 9.37 14.85
C PRO A 272 -9.02 10.86 15.11
N LYS A 273 -9.26 11.31 16.35
CA LYS A 273 -9.16 12.73 16.73
C LYS A 273 -7.74 13.26 16.60
N ARG A 274 -6.75 12.49 17.08
CA ARG A 274 -5.34 12.87 16.96
C ARG A 274 -4.89 12.87 15.50
N TYR A 275 -5.33 11.88 14.73
CA TYR A 275 -5.07 11.81 13.29
C TYR A 275 -5.64 13.06 12.59
N GLN A 276 -6.92 13.41 12.87
CA GLN A 276 -7.57 14.58 12.31
C GLN A 276 -6.80 15.88 12.60
N THR A 277 -6.30 16.05 13.84
CA THR A 277 -5.50 17.23 14.21
C THR A 277 -4.15 17.31 13.47
N LEU A 278 -3.59 16.16 13.04
CA LEU A 278 -2.33 16.13 12.30
C LEU A 278 -2.48 16.46 10.81
N ILE A 279 -3.70 16.32 10.25
CA ILE A 279 -3.98 16.55 8.83
C ILE A 279 -4.71 17.88 8.56
N GLN A 280 -5.15 18.60 9.60
CA GLN A 280 -5.70 19.96 9.55
C GLN A 280 -4.64 21.00 9.87
#